data_3783f2528c32164cb8980aa25f642435
#
_entry.id   3783f2528c32164cb8980aa25f642435
#
_cell.length_a   1.000
_cell.length_b   1.000
_cell.length_c   1.000
_cell.angle_alpha   90.00
_cell.angle_beta   90.00
_cell.angle_gamma   90.00
#
_symmetry.space_group_name_H-M   'P 1'
#
loop_
_entity.id
_entity.type
_entity.pdbx_description
1 polymer ?
#
loop_
_entity_poly.entity_id
_entity_poly.type
_entity_poly.pdbx_seq_one_letter_code
_entity_poly.pdbx_strand_id
1 'polypeptide(L)'
;MLCNFLENHDKPRSIDRFLMPEDQNLYSEKMLPVTNFFLPGIVFLYQGQEIGMRDDPKQSIQGFVDKPTFAIYDRLIAEGKTDAEALEQINCESREHSRTPMQWDASAEAGFTTGTPWFPVNKNYTELNYEAEEKDPDSLLWFYRKMVAVRRREDLEETFLYGTLIPEYETVSGVLAYRRKDEKNNVLILTTSLADGITLPFTDTIEEVLLNNYDTCEAGEETIRLQPYQCLVLKVKE
;
A
#
# COMPACT_ATOMS: atom_id res chain seq x y z
N MET A 1 19.90 7.15 -7.86
CA MET A 1 19.13 6.01 -7.28
C MET A 1 17.76 6.53 -6.92
N LEU A 2 16.69 5.82 -7.27
CA LEU A 2 15.31 6.22 -6.97
C LEU A 2 14.95 5.79 -5.54
N CYS A 3 14.06 6.55 -4.90
CA CYS A 3 13.48 6.23 -3.59
C CYS A 3 11.98 5.96 -3.78
N ASN A 4 11.57 4.72 -3.64
CA ASN A 4 10.19 4.28 -3.81
C ASN A 4 9.49 4.25 -2.47
N PHE A 5 8.38 4.95 -2.34
CA PHE A 5 7.54 4.94 -1.12
C PHE A 5 6.07 5.17 -1.48
N LEU A 6 5.17 4.66 -0.69
CA LEU A 6 3.74 4.98 -0.73
C LEU A 6 3.38 6.00 0.35
N GLU A 7 4.00 5.88 1.51
CA GLU A 7 3.75 6.72 2.68
C GLU A 7 5.01 7.43 3.16
N ASN A 8 4.81 8.56 3.79
CA ASN A 8 5.81 9.27 4.58
C ASN A 8 5.11 10.17 5.61
N HIS A 9 5.89 10.85 6.46
CA HIS A 9 5.39 11.74 7.51
C HIS A 9 4.66 13.02 7.02
N ASP A 10 4.57 13.26 5.73
CA ASP A 10 3.96 14.47 5.13
C ASP A 10 2.78 14.14 4.20
N LYS A 11 2.33 12.89 4.16
CA LYS A 11 1.21 12.45 3.32
C LYS A 11 0.21 11.64 4.14
N PRO A 12 -1.08 11.65 3.78
CA PRO A 12 -2.07 10.73 4.32
C PRO A 12 -1.66 9.27 4.11
N ARG A 13 -2.29 8.36 4.83
CA ARG A 13 -2.06 6.91 4.71
C ARG A 13 -2.40 6.41 3.31
N SER A 14 -1.61 5.47 2.80
CA SER A 14 -1.70 5.06 1.39
C SER A 14 -3.04 4.41 1.04
N ILE A 15 -3.60 3.61 1.94
CA ILE A 15 -4.88 2.94 1.71
C ILE A 15 -5.98 3.98 1.50
N ASP A 16 -6.10 4.95 2.40
CA ASP A 16 -7.14 5.99 2.33
C ASP A 16 -6.90 6.99 1.19
N ARG A 17 -5.64 7.15 0.77
CA ARG A 17 -5.26 8.05 -0.32
C ARG A 17 -5.47 7.46 -1.71
N PHE A 18 -5.25 6.15 -1.89
CA PHE A 18 -5.20 5.52 -3.21
C PHE A 18 -6.37 4.58 -3.50
N LEU A 19 -7.09 4.13 -2.48
CA LEU A 19 -8.25 3.26 -2.63
C LEU A 19 -9.52 4.02 -2.24
N MET A 20 -10.54 3.93 -3.08
CA MET A 20 -11.86 4.44 -2.72
C MET A 20 -12.41 3.61 -1.54
N PRO A 21 -13.25 4.19 -0.65
CA PRO A 21 -13.78 3.46 0.51
C PRO A 21 -14.44 2.12 0.17
N GLU A 22 -15.17 2.06 -0.94
CA GLU A 22 -15.83 0.84 -1.45
C GLU A 22 -14.86 -0.22 -1.95
N ASP A 23 -13.63 0.18 -2.30
CA ASP A 23 -12.57 -0.71 -2.80
C ASP A 23 -11.61 -1.17 -1.71
N GLN A 24 -11.74 -0.64 -0.48
CA GLN A 24 -10.87 -0.98 0.65
C GLN A 24 -11.22 -2.34 1.22
N ASN A 25 -10.38 -3.32 0.93
CA ASN A 25 -10.46 -4.68 1.45
C ASN A 25 -9.06 -5.31 1.46
N LEU A 26 -8.92 -6.45 2.13
CA LEU A 26 -7.61 -7.10 2.30
C LEU A 26 -6.88 -7.39 0.98
N TYR A 27 -7.60 -7.67 -0.11
CA TYR A 27 -6.98 -7.95 -1.41
C TYR A 27 -6.41 -6.68 -2.04
N SER A 28 -7.15 -5.58 -2.03
CA SER A 28 -6.69 -4.29 -2.55
C SER A 28 -5.56 -3.70 -1.69
N GLU A 29 -5.63 -3.88 -0.37
CA GLU A 29 -4.59 -3.47 0.57
C GLU A 29 -3.28 -4.24 0.37
N LYS A 30 -3.35 -5.53 0.04
CA LYS A 30 -2.19 -6.34 -0.35
C LYS A 30 -1.67 -6.00 -1.75
N MET A 31 -2.57 -5.68 -2.69
CA MET A 31 -2.20 -5.32 -4.07
C MET A 31 -1.44 -3.99 -4.12
N LEU A 32 -1.90 -3.00 -3.36
CA LEU A 32 -1.36 -1.64 -3.42
C LEU A 32 0.17 -1.56 -3.26
N PRO A 33 0.80 -2.14 -2.23
CA PRO A 33 2.25 -2.07 -2.08
C PRO A 33 3.02 -2.81 -3.19
N VAL A 34 2.47 -3.84 -3.81
CA VAL A 34 3.13 -4.58 -4.91
C VAL A 34 3.38 -3.68 -6.11
N THR A 35 2.53 -2.68 -6.34
CA THR A 35 2.66 -1.72 -7.46
C THR A 35 4.02 -1.03 -7.49
N ASN A 36 4.64 -0.75 -6.33
CA ASN A 36 5.91 -0.04 -6.25
C ASN A 36 7.05 -0.81 -5.59
N PHE A 37 6.75 -1.89 -4.85
CA PHE A 37 7.74 -2.59 -4.02
C PHE A 37 8.87 -3.23 -4.83
N PHE A 38 8.59 -3.69 -6.05
CA PHE A 38 9.54 -4.36 -6.93
C PHE A 38 10.15 -3.45 -8.00
N LEU A 39 9.86 -2.16 -7.98
CA LEU A 39 10.50 -1.16 -8.84
C LEU A 39 12.00 -1.03 -8.54
N PRO A 40 12.83 -0.58 -9.52
CA PRO A 40 14.25 -0.31 -9.28
C PRO A 40 14.44 0.81 -8.25
N GLY A 41 15.44 0.65 -7.38
CA GLY A 41 15.77 1.65 -6.37
C GLY A 41 15.60 1.14 -4.93
N ILE A 42 15.63 2.06 -3.98
CA ILE A 42 15.46 1.78 -2.56
C ILE A 42 13.97 1.89 -2.21
N VAL A 43 13.44 0.87 -1.57
CA VAL A 43 12.05 0.88 -1.06
C VAL A 43 12.07 1.37 0.39
N PHE A 44 11.23 2.35 0.68
CA PHE A 44 10.97 2.85 2.03
C PHE A 44 9.59 2.37 2.47
N LEU A 45 9.54 1.71 3.59
CA LEU A 45 8.32 1.39 4.31
C LEU A 45 8.17 2.38 5.45
N TYR A 46 7.04 3.04 5.51
CA TYR A 46 6.75 3.97 6.60
C TYR A 46 6.07 3.22 7.75
N GLN A 47 6.38 3.61 8.99
CA GLN A 47 5.82 2.97 10.19
C GLN A 47 4.29 2.87 10.12
N GLY A 48 3.75 1.68 10.37
CA GLY A 48 2.31 1.40 10.36
C GLY A 48 1.74 1.11 8.97
N GLN A 49 2.49 1.35 7.88
CA GLN A 49 2.08 0.96 6.54
C GLN A 49 1.95 -0.57 6.44
N GLU A 50 2.84 -1.30 7.09
CA GLU A 50 2.88 -2.76 7.10
C GLU A 50 1.71 -3.43 7.83
N ILE A 51 1.01 -2.68 8.68
CA ILE A 51 -0.20 -3.15 9.36
C ILE A 51 -1.47 -2.45 8.85
N GLY A 52 -1.37 -1.66 7.78
CA GLY A 52 -2.51 -0.98 7.19
C GLY A 52 -3.09 0.14 8.04
N MET A 53 -2.27 0.88 8.82
CA MET A 53 -2.77 2.02 9.58
C MET A 53 -3.51 3.01 8.69
N ARG A 54 -4.61 3.56 9.22
CA ARG A 54 -5.56 4.42 8.51
C ARG A 54 -5.43 5.87 8.88
N ASP A 55 -5.98 6.72 8.04
CA ASP A 55 -6.24 8.12 8.39
C ASP A 55 -7.17 8.19 9.60
N ASP A 56 -7.07 9.27 10.37
CA ASP A 56 -7.92 9.58 11.52
C ASP A 56 -8.61 10.94 11.29
N PRO A 57 -9.70 10.96 10.46
CA PRO A 57 -10.38 12.20 10.11
C PRO A 57 -11.01 12.85 11.32
N LYS A 58 -10.77 14.15 11.49
CA LYS A 58 -11.26 14.94 12.62
C LYS A 58 -12.63 15.55 12.31
N GLN A 59 -13.46 15.66 13.35
CA GLN A 59 -14.82 16.21 13.26
C GLN A 59 -14.85 17.74 13.40
N SER A 60 -13.73 18.35 13.76
CA SER A 60 -13.59 19.82 13.88
C SER A 60 -12.13 20.22 13.77
N ILE A 61 -11.87 21.49 13.46
CA ILE A 61 -10.50 22.03 13.39
C ILE A 61 -9.77 21.92 14.73
N GLN A 62 -10.47 21.94 15.85
CA GLN A 62 -9.90 21.79 17.19
C GLN A 62 -9.35 20.38 17.45
N GLY A 63 -9.70 19.40 16.63
CA GLY A 63 -9.15 18.05 16.68
C GLY A 63 -7.73 17.92 16.12
N PHE A 64 -7.26 18.93 15.39
CA PHE A 64 -5.90 18.97 14.84
C PHE A 64 -4.91 19.59 15.82
N VAL A 65 -3.64 19.25 15.66
CA VAL A 65 -2.52 19.66 16.53
C VAL A 65 -1.47 20.46 15.77
N ASP A 66 -1.30 20.21 14.47
CA ASP A 66 -0.25 20.80 13.66
C ASP A 66 -0.61 22.25 13.26
N LYS A 67 0.26 23.19 13.63
CA LYS A 67 0.05 24.63 13.36
C LYS A 67 -0.23 24.97 11.89
N PRO A 68 0.45 24.40 10.89
CA PRO A 68 0.12 24.63 9.48
C PRO A 68 -1.32 24.29 9.12
N THR A 69 -1.95 23.31 9.75
CA THR A 69 -3.34 22.93 9.52
C THR A 69 -4.29 24.09 9.82
N PHE A 70 -4.08 24.80 10.93
CA PHE A 70 -4.89 25.98 11.29
C PHE A 70 -4.74 27.11 10.27
N ALA A 71 -3.51 27.37 9.79
CA ALA A 71 -3.28 28.42 8.79
C ALA A 71 -3.96 28.07 7.45
N ILE A 72 -3.99 26.81 7.07
CA ILE A 72 -4.71 26.33 5.87
C ILE A 72 -6.22 26.54 6.07
N TYR A 73 -6.75 26.14 7.22
CA TYR A 73 -8.17 26.33 7.56
C TYR A 73 -8.57 27.79 7.48
N ASP A 74 -7.85 28.70 8.16
CA ASP A 74 -8.15 30.14 8.16
C ASP A 74 -8.14 30.72 6.73
N ARG A 75 -7.21 30.28 5.88
CA ARG A 75 -7.15 30.66 4.47
C ARG A 75 -8.39 30.19 3.71
N LEU A 76 -8.81 28.93 3.88
CA LEU A 76 -9.99 28.36 3.19
C LEU A 76 -11.28 29.10 3.60
N ILE A 77 -11.43 29.45 4.89
CA ILE A 77 -12.54 30.26 5.37
C ILE A 77 -12.50 31.68 4.77
N ALA A 78 -11.32 32.30 4.68
CA ALA A 78 -11.16 33.64 4.06
C ALA A 78 -11.44 33.62 2.55
N GLU A 79 -11.23 32.48 1.88
CA GLU A 79 -11.59 32.22 0.47
C GLU A 79 -13.10 31.98 0.29
N GLY A 80 -13.90 31.93 1.36
CA GLY A 80 -15.36 31.82 1.34
C GLY A 80 -15.88 30.39 1.45
N LYS A 81 -15.05 29.40 1.78
CA LYS A 81 -15.51 28.04 2.07
C LYS A 81 -16.25 27.98 3.40
N THR A 82 -17.22 27.10 3.48
CA THR A 82 -17.88 26.76 4.75
C THR A 82 -16.92 25.97 5.65
N ASP A 83 -17.21 25.92 6.94
CA ASP A 83 -16.46 25.10 7.91
C ASP A 83 -16.37 23.63 7.47
N ALA A 84 -17.49 23.06 7.00
CA ALA A 84 -17.55 21.68 6.53
C ALA A 84 -16.65 21.43 5.31
N GLU A 85 -16.68 22.31 4.30
CA GLU A 85 -15.85 22.19 3.10
C GLU A 85 -14.36 22.37 3.42
N ALA A 86 -14.02 23.29 4.33
CA ALA A 86 -12.64 23.48 4.76
C ALA A 86 -12.13 22.27 5.53
N LEU A 87 -12.96 21.71 6.42
CA LEU A 87 -12.61 20.53 7.22
C LEU A 87 -12.47 19.28 6.36
N GLU A 88 -13.36 19.09 5.39
CA GLU A 88 -13.26 17.98 4.42
C GLU A 88 -11.94 18.03 3.65
N GLN A 89 -11.59 19.19 3.09
CA GLN A 89 -10.33 19.35 2.36
C GLN A 89 -9.11 19.08 3.26
N ILE A 90 -9.12 19.58 4.49
CA ILE A 90 -8.04 19.33 5.45
C ILE A 90 -7.92 17.84 5.78
N ASN A 91 -9.04 17.17 6.04
CA ASN A 91 -9.04 15.72 6.30
C ASN A 91 -8.51 14.90 5.11
N CYS A 92 -8.70 15.34 3.87
CA CYS A 92 -8.13 14.64 2.70
C CYS A 92 -6.62 14.83 2.54
N GLU A 93 -6.04 15.91 3.06
CA GLU A 93 -4.66 16.30 2.76
C GLU A 93 -3.73 16.32 3.98
N SER A 94 -4.29 16.17 5.20
CA SER A 94 -3.53 16.37 6.44
C SER A 94 -2.43 15.33 6.63
N ARG A 95 -1.23 15.83 6.87
CA ARG A 95 -0.09 15.00 7.28
C ARG A 95 -0.19 14.47 8.71
N GLU A 96 -1.17 14.93 9.51
CA GLU A 96 -1.37 14.42 10.87
C GLU A 96 -1.80 12.95 10.88
N HIS A 97 -2.46 12.48 9.83
CA HIS A 97 -2.87 11.09 9.69
C HIS A 97 -1.69 10.11 9.78
N SER A 98 -0.58 10.45 9.13
CA SER A 98 0.63 9.61 9.17
C SER A 98 1.49 9.82 10.42
N ARG A 99 1.17 10.83 11.25
CA ARG A 99 1.90 11.15 12.49
C ARG A 99 1.24 10.61 13.75
N THR A 100 0.10 9.93 13.62
CA THR A 100 -0.50 9.21 14.73
C THR A 100 0.47 8.14 15.26
N PRO A 101 0.47 7.89 16.58
CA PRO A 101 1.33 6.88 17.18
C PRO A 101 1.15 5.51 16.55
N MET A 102 2.23 4.74 16.46
CA MET A 102 2.19 3.33 16.04
C MET A 102 1.26 2.53 16.94
N GLN A 103 0.41 1.72 16.34
CA GLN A 103 -0.55 0.87 17.02
C GLN A 103 0.07 -0.50 17.30
N TRP A 104 0.64 -0.68 18.52
CA TRP A 104 1.33 -1.91 18.88
C TRP A 104 0.40 -3.02 19.34
N ASP A 105 -0.59 -2.68 20.18
CA ASP A 105 -1.54 -3.62 20.74
C ASP A 105 -2.87 -2.94 21.10
N ALA A 106 -3.82 -3.71 21.63
CA ALA A 106 -5.15 -3.21 22.04
C ALA A 106 -5.19 -2.59 23.45
N SER A 107 -4.04 -2.40 24.12
CA SER A 107 -3.98 -1.74 25.43
C SER A 107 -4.10 -0.22 25.31
N ALA A 108 -4.21 0.47 26.45
CA ALA A 108 -4.33 1.93 26.47
C ALA A 108 -3.24 2.61 25.66
N GLU A 109 -3.62 3.65 24.92
CA GLU A 109 -2.74 4.37 23.98
C GLU A 109 -2.04 3.44 22.98
N ALA A 110 -2.72 2.36 22.57
CA ALA A 110 -2.24 1.35 21.63
C ALA A 110 -0.89 0.71 22.01
N GLY A 111 -0.58 0.62 23.30
CA GLY A 111 0.74 0.17 23.78
C GLY A 111 1.89 1.10 23.44
N PHE A 112 1.62 2.28 22.87
CA PHE A 112 2.65 3.22 22.44
C PHE A 112 3.30 3.96 23.62
N THR A 113 2.51 4.39 24.62
CA THR A 113 2.99 5.14 25.76
C THR A 113 2.13 4.92 27.00
N THR A 114 2.69 5.15 28.19
CA THR A 114 1.96 5.23 29.44
C THR A 114 1.57 6.68 29.82
N GLY A 115 2.00 7.66 29.02
CA GLY A 115 1.68 9.07 29.18
C GLY A 115 0.67 9.54 28.12
N THR A 116 0.55 10.86 27.95
CA THR A 116 -0.27 11.47 26.89
C THR A 116 0.56 11.59 25.61
N PRO A 117 0.19 10.95 24.51
CA PRO A 117 0.91 11.08 23.23
C PRO A 117 0.71 12.49 22.65
N TRP A 118 1.69 12.94 21.85
CA TRP A 118 1.59 14.26 21.17
C TRP A 118 0.43 14.31 20.18
N PHE A 119 0.36 13.33 19.26
CA PHE A 119 -0.83 13.11 18.43
C PHE A 119 -1.70 12.04 19.09
N PRO A 120 -3.04 12.21 19.10
CA PRO A 120 -3.93 11.16 19.60
C PRO A 120 -3.75 9.86 18.82
N VAL A 121 -3.89 8.74 19.49
CA VAL A 121 -3.94 7.43 18.83
C VAL A 121 -5.23 7.31 18.03
N ASN A 122 -5.16 6.75 16.82
CA ASN A 122 -6.36 6.44 16.04
C ASN A 122 -7.22 5.40 16.79
N LYS A 123 -8.51 5.69 16.92
CA LYS A 123 -9.43 4.89 17.76
C LYS A 123 -9.62 3.44 17.32
N ASN A 124 -9.25 3.12 16.07
CA ASN A 124 -9.33 1.76 15.55
C ASN A 124 -8.24 0.82 16.09
N TYR A 125 -7.32 1.30 16.94
CA TYR A 125 -6.21 0.51 17.48
C TYR A 125 -6.63 -0.75 18.23
N THR A 126 -7.86 -0.80 18.75
CA THR A 126 -8.38 -1.98 19.43
C THR A 126 -8.59 -3.18 18.51
N GLU A 127 -8.74 -2.91 17.21
CA GLU A 127 -8.96 -3.92 16.16
C GLU A 127 -7.75 -4.03 15.23
N LEU A 128 -7.20 -2.87 14.82
CA LEU A 128 -6.06 -2.78 13.92
C LEU A 128 -4.79 -2.43 14.71
N ASN A 129 -3.94 -3.39 14.96
CA ASN A 129 -2.67 -3.20 15.66
C ASN A 129 -1.68 -4.32 15.30
N TYR A 130 -0.40 -4.06 15.58
CA TYR A 130 0.67 -5.00 15.26
C TYR A 130 0.47 -6.40 15.88
N GLU A 131 0.03 -6.47 17.14
CA GLU A 131 -0.16 -7.75 17.83
C GLU A 131 -1.28 -8.60 17.17
N ALA A 132 -2.36 -7.96 16.71
CA ALA A 132 -3.45 -8.62 16.00
C ALA A 132 -2.97 -9.12 14.61
N GLU A 133 -2.30 -8.25 13.85
CA GLU A 133 -1.73 -8.59 12.54
C GLU A 133 -0.67 -9.71 12.63
N GLU A 134 0.16 -9.72 13.68
CA GLU A 134 1.16 -10.78 13.92
C GLU A 134 0.52 -12.16 14.14
N LYS A 135 -0.66 -12.20 14.75
CA LYS A 135 -1.38 -13.45 15.05
C LYS A 135 -2.14 -14.01 13.86
N ASP A 136 -2.46 -13.19 12.88
CA ASP A 136 -3.18 -13.60 11.67
C ASP A 136 -2.21 -13.87 10.52
N PRO A 137 -1.99 -15.14 10.11
CA PRO A 137 -1.07 -15.49 9.03
C PRO A 137 -1.48 -14.94 7.65
N ASP A 138 -2.76 -14.54 7.49
CA ASP A 138 -3.28 -13.95 6.27
C ASP A 138 -3.28 -12.41 6.28
N SER A 139 -2.79 -11.80 7.36
CA SER A 139 -2.73 -10.35 7.53
C SER A 139 -1.86 -9.63 6.50
N LEU A 140 -2.03 -8.31 6.45
CA LEU A 140 -1.20 -7.43 5.63
C LEU A 140 0.27 -7.47 6.09
N LEU A 141 0.53 -7.56 7.41
CA LEU A 141 1.88 -7.68 7.96
C LEU A 141 2.63 -8.91 7.42
N TRP A 142 1.99 -10.07 7.41
CA TRP A 142 2.59 -11.29 6.88
C TRP A 142 2.78 -11.21 5.36
N PHE A 143 1.91 -10.51 4.66
CA PHE A 143 2.08 -10.26 3.23
C PHE A 143 3.30 -9.38 2.96
N TYR A 144 3.51 -8.30 3.72
CA TYR A 144 4.73 -7.48 3.64
C TYR A 144 6.00 -8.30 3.92
N ARG A 145 5.98 -9.20 4.91
CA ARG A 145 7.09 -10.12 5.18
C ARG A 145 7.40 -11.01 3.97
N LYS A 146 6.37 -11.56 3.33
CA LYS A 146 6.52 -12.34 2.07
C LYS A 146 7.14 -11.48 0.95
N MET A 147 6.68 -10.26 0.76
CA MET A 147 7.25 -9.32 -0.23
C MET A 147 8.74 -9.06 0.01
N VAL A 148 9.12 -8.78 1.26
CA VAL A 148 10.53 -8.57 1.64
C VAL A 148 11.34 -9.83 1.37
N ALA A 149 10.84 -11.02 1.73
CA ALA A 149 11.51 -12.29 1.49
C ALA A 149 11.74 -12.53 -0.01
N VAL A 150 10.74 -12.30 -0.85
CA VAL A 150 10.87 -12.43 -2.33
C VAL A 150 11.92 -11.46 -2.87
N ARG A 151 11.87 -10.17 -2.46
CA ARG A 151 12.82 -9.16 -2.95
C ARG A 151 14.27 -9.44 -2.54
N ARG A 152 14.48 -10.09 -1.38
CA ARG A 152 15.80 -10.44 -0.83
C ARG A 152 16.23 -11.87 -1.10
N ARG A 153 15.49 -12.60 -1.93
CA ARG A 153 15.84 -13.96 -2.31
C ARG A 153 17.16 -13.95 -3.10
N GLU A 154 18.12 -14.74 -2.68
CA GLU A 154 19.51 -14.71 -3.17
C GLU A 154 19.62 -14.82 -4.70
N ASP A 155 18.76 -15.64 -5.33
CA ASP A 155 18.73 -15.83 -6.77
C ASP A 155 18.03 -14.70 -7.55
N LEU A 156 17.30 -13.79 -6.89
CA LEU A 156 16.50 -12.71 -7.48
C LEU A 156 16.95 -11.29 -7.06
N GLU A 157 17.75 -11.16 -5.99
CA GLU A 157 18.12 -9.86 -5.43
C GLU A 157 18.78 -8.95 -6.48
N GLU A 158 19.72 -9.48 -7.25
CA GLU A 158 20.37 -8.71 -8.32
C GLU A 158 19.39 -8.28 -9.41
N THR A 159 18.43 -9.14 -9.78
CA THR A 159 17.38 -8.81 -10.74
C THR A 159 16.51 -7.64 -10.24
N PHE A 160 16.13 -7.64 -8.96
CA PHE A 160 15.35 -6.52 -8.39
C PHE A 160 16.16 -5.25 -8.18
N LEU A 161 17.47 -5.35 -7.94
CA LEU A 161 18.33 -4.18 -7.77
C LEU A 161 18.74 -3.56 -9.12
N TYR A 162 19.20 -4.37 -10.06
CA TYR A 162 19.89 -3.91 -11.27
C TYR A 162 19.21 -4.31 -12.57
N GLY A 163 18.28 -5.28 -12.56
CA GLY A 163 17.58 -5.72 -13.76
C GLY A 163 16.82 -4.58 -14.44
N THR A 164 16.68 -4.69 -15.74
CA THR A 164 15.93 -3.73 -16.55
C THR A 164 14.46 -3.73 -16.17
N LEU A 165 13.87 -2.54 -16.11
CA LEU A 165 12.43 -2.35 -15.98
C LEU A 165 11.81 -2.29 -17.38
N ILE A 166 10.86 -3.16 -17.68
CA ILE A 166 10.14 -3.19 -18.95
C ILE A 166 8.66 -3.07 -18.64
N PRO A 167 7.98 -1.98 -19.04
CA PRO A 167 6.53 -1.85 -18.86
C PRO A 167 5.77 -2.91 -19.67
N GLU A 168 4.64 -3.36 -19.12
CA GLU A 168 3.72 -4.32 -19.73
C GLU A 168 2.28 -3.81 -19.63
N TYR A 169 1.43 -4.18 -20.56
CA TYR A 169 -0.01 -3.86 -20.58
C TYR A 169 -0.33 -2.35 -20.41
N GLU A 170 0.54 -1.44 -20.87
CA GLU A 170 0.44 0.00 -20.64
C GLU A 170 -0.88 0.64 -21.14
N THR A 171 -1.56 -0.01 -22.08
CA THR A 171 -2.83 0.47 -22.65
C THR A 171 -4.07 -0.11 -21.95
N VAL A 172 -3.87 -1.00 -20.96
CA VAL A 172 -4.97 -1.67 -20.26
C VAL A 172 -5.30 -0.90 -18.98
N SER A 173 -6.45 -0.23 -18.98
CA SER A 173 -6.92 0.52 -17.81
C SER A 173 -7.14 -0.40 -16.61
N GLY A 174 -6.74 0.04 -15.41
CA GLY A 174 -6.87 -0.72 -14.17
C GLY A 174 -5.83 -1.83 -14.00
N VAL A 175 -4.85 -1.93 -14.91
CA VAL A 175 -3.72 -2.85 -14.78
C VAL A 175 -2.43 -2.06 -14.66
N LEU A 176 -1.60 -2.41 -13.68
CA LEU A 176 -0.23 -1.96 -13.61
C LEU A 176 0.67 -3.20 -13.64
N ALA A 177 1.50 -3.26 -14.69
CA ALA A 177 2.41 -4.40 -14.87
C ALA A 177 3.76 -3.96 -15.43
N TYR A 178 4.78 -4.69 -15.02
CA TYR A 178 6.14 -4.50 -15.51
C TYR A 178 6.99 -5.75 -15.26
N ARG A 179 8.06 -5.88 -16.06
CA ARG A 179 9.07 -6.91 -15.82
C ARG A 179 10.30 -6.33 -15.15
N ARG A 180 10.95 -7.16 -14.35
CA ARG A 180 12.33 -7.01 -13.92
C ARG A 180 13.13 -8.12 -14.57
N LYS A 181 14.02 -7.75 -15.49
CA LYS A 181 14.74 -8.73 -16.34
C LYS A 181 16.26 -8.50 -16.30
N ASP A 182 17.01 -9.55 -16.16
CA ASP A 182 18.46 -9.62 -16.36
C ASP A 182 18.83 -10.85 -17.21
N GLU A 183 20.10 -11.23 -17.24
CA GLU A 183 20.57 -12.39 -18.01
C GLU A 183 20.08 -13.74 -17.45
N LYS A 184 19.71 -13.78 -16.16
CA LYS A 184 19.35 -15.03 -15.45
C LYS A 184 17.85 -15.17 -15.20
N ASN A 185 17.17 -14.05 -15.00
CA ASN A 185 15.80 -14.05 -14.53
C ASN A 185 14.92 -13.09 -15.35
N ASN A 186 13.67 -13.49 -15.50
CA ASN A 186 12.58 -12.67 -16.02
C ASN A 186 11.43 -12.75 -15.02
N VAL A 187 11.18 -11.65 -14.29
CA VAL A 187 10.16 -11.58 -13.24
C VAL A 187 9.09 -10.60 -13.69
N LEU A 188 7.87 -11.08 -13.89
CA LEU A 188 6.69 -10.28 -14.20
C LEU A 188 5.97 -9.90 -12.90
N ILE A 189 5.77 -8.61 -12.70
CA ILE A 189 4.91 -8.04 -11.66
C ILE A 189 3.61 -7.61 -12.35
N LEU A 190 2.48 -8.11 -11.88
CA LEU A 190 1.18 -7.91 -12.51
C LEU A 190 0.13 -7.63 -11.42
N THR A 191 -0.52 -6.47 -11.50
CA THR A 191 -1.54 -6.05 -10.53
C THR A 191 -2.77 -5.50 -11.23
N THR A 192 -3.94 -5.68 -10.64
CA THR A 192 -5.17 -5.02 -11.10
C THR A 192 -5.89 -4.31 -9.97
N SER A 193 -6.39 -3.10 -10.25
CA SER A 193 -7.26 -2.33 -9.36
C SER A 193 -8.76 -2.52 -9.67
N LEU A 194 -9.10 -3.45 -10.56
CA LEU A 194 -10.48 -3.67 -10.98
C LEU A 194 -11.23 -4.59 -10.01
N ALA A 195 -12.42 -4.14 -9.60
CA ALA A 195 -13.30 -4.88 -8.69
C ALA A 195 -13.91 -6.16 -9.33
N ASP A 196 -13.94 -6.25 -10.66
CA ASP A 196 -14.44 -7.44 -11.39
C ASP A 196 -13.29 -8.36 -11.86
N GLY A 197 -12.03 -7.98 -11.60
CA GLY A 197 -10.87 -8.63 -12.17
C GLY A 197 -10.77 -8.42 -13.69
N ILE A 198 -9.83 -9.13 -14.34
CA ILE A 198 -9.61 -8.98 -15.79
C ILE A 198 -8.91 -10.23 -16.35
N THR A 199 -9.16 -10.54 -17.61
CA THR A 199 -8.42 -11.54 -18.38
C THR A 199 -7.51 -10.84 -19.38
N LEU A 200 -6.21 -11.17 -19.36
CA LEU A 200 -5.19 -10.56 -20.20
C LEU A 200 -4.59 -11.60 -21.16
N PRO A 201 -4.15 -11.22 -22.37
CA PRO A 201 -3.29 -12.07 -23.19
C PRO A 201 -2.00 -12.39 -22.42
N PHE A 202 -1.59 -13.66 -22.42
CA PHE A 202 -0.41 -14.10 -21.71
C PHE A 202 0.11 -15.39 -22.36
N THR A 203 1.35 -15.37 -22.80
CA THR A 203 1.96 -16.50 -23.55
C THR A 203 3.24 -17.03 -22.91
N ASP A 204 3.70 -16.39 -21.82
CA ASP A 204 4.88 -16.85 -21.10
C ASP A 204 4.59 -18.17 -20.36
N THR A 205 5.63 -18.95 -20.17
CA THR A 205 5.58 -20.11 -19.27
C THR A 205 5.89 -19.67 -17.84
N ILE A 206 4.98 -19.89 -16.91
CA ILE A 206 5.21 -19.63 -15.48
C ILE A 206 6.13 -20.72 -14.94
N GLU A 207 7.33 -20.32 -14.47
CA GLU A 207 8.25 -21.20 -13.76
C GLU A 207 7.93 -21.29 -12.27
N GLU A 208 7.56 -20.15 -11.67
CA GLU A 208 7.28 -20.05 -10.24
C GLU A 208 6.34 -18.88 -9.95
N VAL A 209 5.36 -19.09 -9.07
CA VAL A 209 4.56 -18.02 -8.46
C VAL A 209 5.26 -17.56 -7.19
N LEU A 210 5.95 -16.43 -7.27
CA LEU A 210 6.76 -15.89 -6.16
C LEU A 210 5.91 -15.20 -5.09
N LEU A 211 4.84 -14.52 -5.52
CA LEU A 211 3.89 -13.84 -4.65
C LEU A 211 2.51 -13.81 -5.31
N ASN A 212 1.49 -14.02 -4.50
CA ASN A 212 0.09 -13.91 -4.86
C ASN A 212 -0.71 -13.53 -3.61
N ASN A 213 -1.68 -12.63 -3.74
CA ASN A 213 -2.61 -12.30 -2.65
C ASN A 213 -3.88 -13.17 -2.66
N TYR A 214 -3.94 -14.14 -3.59
CA TYR A 214 -4.93 -15.21 -3.66
C TYR A 214 -4.26 -16.57 -3.58
N ASP A 215 -5.05 -17.63 -3.34
CA ASP A 215 -4.54 -19.01 -3.29
C ASP A 215 -4.25 -19.59 -4.69
N THR A 216 -4.90 -19.04 -5.72
CA THR A 216 -4.82 -19.55 -7.08
C THR A 216 -4.28 -18.53 -8.08
N CYS A 217 -3.51 -19.01 -9.05
CA CYS A 217 -3.08 -18.28 -10.24
C CYS A 217 -3.72 -18.96 -11.46
N GLU A 218 -4.65 -18.26 -12.11
CA GLU A 218 -5.43 -18.81 -13.22
C GLU A 218 -4.77 -18.45 -14.55
N ALA A 219 -3.81 -19.24 -14.98
CA ALA A 219 -3.14 -19.09 -16.28
C ALA A 219 -3.55 -20.24 -17.24
N GLY A 220 -3.98 -19.87 -18.45
CA GLY A 220 -4.23 -20.79 -19.57
C GLY A 220 -3.08 -20.76 -20.59
N GLU A 221 -3.31 -21.31 -21.79
CA GLU A 221 -2.29 -21.37 -22.85
C GLU A 221 -1.96 -19.99 -23.45
N GLU A 222 -2.96 -19.10 -23.56
CA GLU A 222 -2.82 -17.78 -24.20
C GLU A 222 -3.34 -16.64 -23.32
N THR A 223 -3.79 -16.91 -22.11
CA THR A 223 -4.38 -15.90 -21.23
C THR A 223 -4.04 -16.14 -19.77
N ILE A 224 -4.02 -15.05 -19.01
CA ILE A 224 -4.00 -15.07 -17.54
C ILE A 224 -5.22 -14.29 -17.02
N ARG A 225 -5.95 -14.87 -16.08
CA ARG A 225 -7.04 -14.19 -15.39
C ARG A 225 -6.57 -13.67 -14.05
N LEU A 226 -6.78 -12.39 -13.83
CA LEU A 226 -6.63 -11.75 -12.53
C LEU A 226 -8.01 -11.65 -11.87
N GLN A 227 -8.09 -12.09 -10.63
CA GLN A 227 -9.25 -11.88 -9.76
C GLN A 227 -9.32 -10.41 -9.29
N PRO A 228 -10.42 -9.94 -8.66
CA PRO A 228 -10.53 -8.58 -8.14
C PRO A 228 -9.32 -8.18 -7.27
N TYR A 229 -8.68 -7.07 -7.59
CA TYR A 229 -7.50 -6.56 -6.86
C TYR A 229 -6.35 -7.58 -6.71
N GLN A 230 -6.23 -8.53 -7.64
CA GLN A 230 -5.15 -9.51 -7.58
C GLN A 230 -3.81 -8.87 -7.91
N CYS A 231 -2.78 -9.31 -7.19
CA CYS A 231 -1.39 -9.05 -7.51
C CYS A 231 -0.60 -10.36 -7.61
N LEU A 232 0.22 -10.44 -8.64
CA LEU A 232 1.09 -11.57 -8.91
C LEU A 232 2.54 -11.10 -9.11
N VAL A 233 3.48 -11.82 -8.55
CA VAL A 233 4.90 -11.73 -8.90
C VAL A 233 5.29 -13.11 -9.42
N LEU A 234 5.61 -13.19 -10.70
CA LEU A 234 5.82 -14.45 -11.41
C LEU A 234 7.25 -14.53 -11.96
N LYS A 235 7.95 -15.62 -11.73
CA LYS A 235 9.13 -15.96 -12.51
C LYS A 235 8.67 -16.67 -13.78
N VAL A 236 9.09 -16.16 -14.95
CA VAL A 236 8.56 -16.62 -16.24
C VAL A 236 9.67 -16.88 -17.26
N LYS A 237 9.36 -17.72 -18.24
CA LYS A 237 10.10 -17.88 -19.51
C LYS A 237 9.24 -17.41 -20.68
N GLU A 238 9.89 -16.68 -21.59
CA GLU A 238 9.33 -16.30 -22.89
C GLU A 238 9.25 -17.51 -23.83
#